data_2c44f372556e561f505639eebed19418
#
_entry.id   2c44f372556e561f505639eebed19418
#
_cell.length_a   1.000
_cell.length_b   1.000
_cell.length_c   1.000
_cell.angle_alpha   90.00
_cell.angle_beta   90.00
_cell.angle_gamma   90.00
#
_symmetry.space_group_name_H-M   'P 1'
#
loop_
_entity.id
_entity.type
_entity.pdbx_description
1 polymer ?
#
loop_
_entity_poly.entity_id
_entity_poly.type
_entity_poly.pdbx_seq_one_letter_code
_entity_poly.pdbx_strand_id
1 'polypeptide(L)'
;MPAVIVLGAQWGDEGKGKATDQLGQHTDYVVKFNGGNNAGHTVVIDGEKYALHLLPAGILSEGVTPIIGNGVVVDLDVLFDEIETITARGVDCSRLLISANAHIIPAYNRLMDQANERARGNNQIGTTGRGIGPTYADKMNRIGIRIQDLFHPETLRAKVEAALAPKNTIFEAVGLPTLDPTEVTDHLLSFADRIEPMMCDVSLVVNDALDRGDTVLFEGGQATMLDIDHGTYPFVTSSNPTAGGALAGAGVGPTRINCVVGVAKAYTTRVGEGPFPTELTDEVGEDLRTRGGEFGVTTGRPRRTGWFDAVVVRYATRVNGLTDLCLTKLDVLTGYKEIPVCVGYELDGVVVDEMPPDQVDFARATPVYEMLEGWSEDITGCRSFDEFPEAAQKYILRLEELVNCRISSIGVGPGREATVIRFPLLGE
;
A
#
# COMPACT_ATOMS: atom_id res chain seq x y z
N MET A 1 -16.97 -14.38 6.27
CA MET A 1 -16.80 -13.13 7.08
C MET A 1 -16.92 -11.94 6.12
N PRO A 2 -17.88 -11.05 6.31
CA PRO A 2 -18.21 -10.09 5.25
C PRO A 2 -17.22 -8.93 5.07
N ALA A 3 -16.34 -8.60 6.01
CA ALA A 3 -15.45 -7.44 5.89
C ALA A 3 -14.01 -7.76 6.27
N VAL A 4 -13.09 -7.66 5.31
CA VAL A 4 -11.65 -7.97 5.46
C VAL A 4 -10.81 -6.78 5.04
N ILE A 5 -9.86 -6.36 5.87
CA ILE A 5 -8.84 -5.36 5.51
C ILE A 5 -7.54 -6.09 5.17
N VAL A 6 -6.94 -5.75 4.03
CA VAL A 6 -5.59 -6.20 3.63
C VAL A 6 -4.65 -5.00 3.59
N LEU A 7 -3.56 -5.07 4.34
CA LEU A 7 -2.58 -3.98 4.43
C LEU A 7 -1.14 -4.53 4.54
N GLY A 8 -0.15 -3.66 4.31
CA GLY A 8 1.25 -4.01 4.48
C GLY A 8 1.69 -3.89 5.93
N ALA A 9 2.43 -4.87 6.42
CA ALA A 9 2.94 -4.91 7.79
C ALA A 9 4.39 -4.37 7.94
N GLN A 10 5.06 -4.05 6.83
CA GLN A 10 6.45 -3.58 6.79
C GLN A 10 6.54 -2.18 6.14
N TRP A 11 7.43 -1.96 5.14
CA TRP A 11 7.63 -0.69 4.44
C TRP A 11 7.12 -0.65 3.00
N GLY A 12 6.14 -1.46 2.64
CA GLY A 12 5.62 -1.58 1.29
C GLY A 12 6.32 -2.69 0.50
N ASP A 13 5.80 -2.93 -0.71
CA ASP A 13 6.30 -3.98 -1.62
C ASP A 13 6.28 -5.41 -1.06
N GLU A 14 5.47 -5.68 -0.02
CA GLU A 14 5.33 -7.00 0.62
C GLU A 14 4.65 -8.04 -0.28
N GLY A 15 4.11 -7.63 -1.42
CA GLY A 15 3.35 -8.52 -2.30
C GLY A 15 1.84 -8.50 -2.03
N LYS A 16 1.33 -7.38 -1.48
CA LYS A 16 -0.11 -7.16 -1.23
C LYS A 16 -0.99 -7.45 -2.45
N GLY A 17 -0.54 -7.06 -3.64
CA GLY A 17 -1.30 -7.30 -4.87
C GLY A 17 -1.69 -8.76 -5.06
N LYS A 18 -0.77 -9.71 -4.78
CA LYS A 18 -1.07 -11.15 -4.82
C LYS A 18 -2.10 -11.56 -3.77
N ALA A 19 -1.92 -11.12 -2.52
CA ALA A 19 -2.84 -11.42 -1.42
C ALA A 19 -4.24 -10.82 -1.69
N THR A 20 -4.31 -9.57 -2.15
CA THR A 20 -5.56 -8.89 -2.50
C THR A 20 -6.26 -9.58 -3.67
N ASP A 21 -5.52 -10.00 -4.68
CA ASP A 21 -6.06 -10.71 -5.83
C ASP A 21 -6.62 -12.09 -5.44
N GLN A 22 -5.90 -12.87 -4.63
CA GLN A 22 -6.37 -14.17 -4.15
C GLN A 22 -7.65 -14.04 -3.32
N LEU A 23 -7.68 -13.14 -2.35
CA LEU A 23 -8.87 -12.90 -1.52
C LEU A 23 -9.98 -12.20 -2.31
N GLY A 24 -9.62 -11.31 -3.23
CA GLY A 24 -10.56 -10.53 -4.04
C GLY A 24 -11.48 -11.38 -4.91
N GLN A 25 -11.02 -12.55 -5.37
CA GLN A 25 -11.86 -13.47 -6.17
C GLN A 25 -13.06 -14.03 -5.40
N HIS A 26 -12.99 -14.02 -4.08
CA HIS A 26 -14.03 -14.54 -3.19
C HIS A 26 -14.83 -13.41 -2.53
N THR A 27 -14.77 -12.20 -3.11
CA THR A 27 -15.46 -11.01 -2.59
C THR A 27 -16.39 -10.40 -3.63
N ASP A 28 -17.43 -9.72 -3.15
CA ASP A 28 -18.36 -8.99 -4.01
C ASP A 28 -17.84 -7.57 -4.31
N TYR A 29 -17.07 -6.99 -3.38
CA TYR A 29 -16.52 -5.64 -3.49
C TYR A 29 -15.04 -5.58 -3.07
N VAL A 30 -14.23 -4.80 -3.80
CA VAL A 30 -12.86 -4.44 -3.41
C VAL A 30 -12.74 -2.93 -3.34
N VAL A 31 -12.44 -2.40 -2.16
CA VAL A 31 -12.39 -0.96 -1.87
C VAL A 31 -10.96 -0.52 -1.62
N LYS A 32 -10.37 0.25 -2.52
CA LYS A 32 -9.11 0.95 -2.27
C LYS A 32 -9.36 2.14 -1.36
N PHE A 33 -8.74 2.17 -0.19
CA PHE A 33 -9.14 3.13 0.85
C PHE A 33 -8.14 4.28 1.06
N ASN A 34 -6.90 4.21 0.57
CA ASN A 34 -5.88 5.24 0.77
C ASN A 34 -4.88 5.35 -0.37
N GLY A 35 -4.04 6.39 -0.30
CA GLY A 35 -3.00 6.63 -1.28
C GLY A 35 -3.53 7.24 -2.57
N GLY A 36 -2.87 6.99 -3.67
CA GLY A 36 -3.20 7.44 -5.01
C GLY A 36 -2.38 6.66 -6.03
N ASN A 37 -1.97 7.31 -7.13
CA ASN A 37 -1.13 6.71 -8.16
C ASN A 37 0.37 6.61 -7.78
N ASN A 38 0.73 6.84 -6.51
CA ASN A 38 2.09 6.69 -5.98
C ASN A 38 2.46 5.23 -5.64
N ALA A 39 1.48 4.35 -5.46
CA ALA A 39 1.69 2.92 -5.27
C ALA A 39 1.36 2.17 -6.56
N GLY A 40 2.04 1.07 -6.82
CA GLY A 40 1.74 0.16 -7.91
C GLY A 40 1.53 -1.25 -7.36
N HIS A 41 0.38 -1.85 -7.63
CA HIS A 41 0.13 -3.25 -7.37
C HIS A 41 0.32 -4.05 -8.65
N THR A 42 1.26 -5.00 -8.63
CA THR A 42 1.42 -5.93 -9.74
C THR A 42 0.68 -7.23 -9.41
N VAL A 43 -0.25 -7.58 -10.28
CA VAL A 43 -0.98 -8.84 -10.25
C VAL A 43 -0.56 -9.67 -11.46
N VAL A 44 -0.38 -10.97 -11.28
CA VAL A 44 -0.04 -11.88 -12.38
C VAL A 44 -1.19 -12.87 -12.55
N ILE A 45 -1.87 -12.81 -13.70
CA ILE A 45 -2.99 -13.69 -14.07
C ILE A 45 -2.60 -14.41 -15.36
N ASP A 46 -2.62 -15.74 -15.36
CA ASP A 46 -2.30 -16.59 -16.52
C ASP A 46 -0.94 -16.24 -17.19
N GLY A 47 0.03 -15.85 -16.36
CA GLY A 47 1.37 -15.44 -16.81
C GLY A 47 1.47 -13.99 -17.30
N GLU A 48 0.35 -13.28 -17.42
CA GLU A 48 0.33 -11.86 -17.79
C GLU A 48 0.42 -10.95 -16.57
N LYS A 49 1.23 -9.89 -16.68
CA LYS A 49 1.41 -8.89 -15.61
C LYS A 49 0.49 -7.71 -15.82
N TYR A 50 -0.27 -7.36 -14.78
CA TYR A 50 -1.09 -6.16 -14.68
C TYR A 50 -0.51 -5.25 -13.59
N ALA A 51 -0.09 -4.06 -13.98
CA ALA A 51 0.42 -3.04 -13.07
C ALA A 51 -0.69 -2.01 -12.82
N LEU A 52 -1.32 -2.07 -11.65
CA LEU A 52 -2.41 -1.19 -11.25
C LEU A 52 -1.88 -0.08 -10.32
N HIS A 53 -2.28 1.16 -10.55
CA HIS A 53 -1.89 2.31 -9.74
C HIS A 53 -3.08 2.88 -8.96
N LEU A 54 -4.12 3.33 -9.64
CA LEU A 54 -5.35 3.85 -9.05
C LEU A 54 -6.45 2.79 -8.96
N LEU A 55 -6.55 1.94 -9.95
CA LEU A 55 -7.57 0.90 -9.98
C LEU A 55 -7.36 -0.11 -8.84
N PRO A 56 -8.42 -0.48 -8.09
CA PRO A 56 -8.35 -1.57 -7.13
C PRO A 56 -8.07 -2.91 -7.83
N ALA A 57 -7.38 -3.83 -7.15
CA ALA A 57 -7.03 -5.15 -7.73
C ALA A 57 -8.27 -5.95 -8.16
N GLY A 58 -9.40 -5.77 -7.48
CA GLY A 58 -10.67 -6.41 -7.84
C GLY A 58 -11.20 -6.10 -9.23
N ILE A 59 -10.66 -5.08 -9.95
CA ILE A 59 -11.03 -4.78 -11.34
C ILE A 59 -10.74 -5.96 -12.28
N LEU A 60 -9.76 -6.80 -11.92
CA LEU A 60 -9.32 -7.95 -12.72
C LEU A 60 -10.17 -9.20 -12.51
N SER A 61 -11.13 -9.17 -11.58
CA SER A 61 -11.97 -10.31 -11.23
C SER A 61 -13.40 -10.13 -11.73
N GLU A 62 -13.92 -11.13 -12.44
CA GLU A 62 -15.32 -11.13 -12.87
C GLU A 62 -16.28 -11.11 -11.66
N GLY A 63 -17.38 -10.37 -11.76
CA GLY A 63 -18.39 -10.28 -10.71
C GLY A 63 -18.04 -9.33 -9.56
N VAL A 64 -16.80 -8.94 -9.38
CA VAL A 64 -16.36 -8.04 -8.31
C VAL A 64 -16.62 -6.58 -8.68
N THR A 65 -17.12 -5.77 -7.77
CA THR A 65 -17.28 -4.32 -7.91
C THR A 65 -16.08 -3.60 -7.30
N PRO A 66 -15.17 -3.02 -8.10
CA PRO A 66 -14.05 -2.25 -7.61
C PRO A 66 -14.49 -0.84 -7.21
N ILE A 67 -13.99 -0.35 -6.07
CA ILE A 67 -14.36 0.97 -5.51
C ILE A 67 -13.12 1.78 -5.15
N ILE A 68 -13.07 3.03 -5.58
CA ILE A 68 -12.12 4.04 -5.11
C ILE A 68 -12.78 4.83 -3.98
N GLY A 69 -12.28 4.65 -2.75
CA GLY A 69 -12.84 5.24 -1.53
C GLY A 69 -12.45 6.70 -1.32
N ASN A 70 -13.08 7.33 -0.31
CA ASN A 70 -12.85 8.76 0.01
C ASN A 70 -11.43 9.08 0.49
N GLY A 71 -10.69 8.07 0.96
CA GLY A 71 -9.32 8.24 1.42
C GLY A 71 -8.29 8.29 0.29
N VAL A 72 -8.68 7.94 -0.93
CA VAL A 72 -7.81 7.99 -2.12
C VAL A 72 -7.76 9.41 -2.68
N VAL A 73 -6.58 9.80 -3.19
CA VAL A 73 -6.43 11.01 -4.02
C VAL A 73 -6.26 10.59 -5.49
N VAL A 74 -7.09 11.15 -6.36
CA VAL A 74 -7.32 10.66 -7.72
C VAL A 74 -6.73 11.64 -8.74
N ASP A 75 -5.74 11.19 -9.49
CA ASP A 75 -5.29 11.87 -10.71
C ASP A 75 -6.17 11.40 -11.88
N LEU A 76 -7.00 12.28 -12.42
CA LEU A 76 -8.00 11.92 -13.45
C LEU A 76 -7.33 11.53 -14.76
N ASP A 77 -6.25 12.18 -15.16
CA ASP A 77 -5.50 11.80 -16.36
C ASP A 77 -5.01 10.35 -16.22
N VAL A 78 -4.34 10.05 -15.10
CA VAL A 78 -3.80 8.70 -14.83
C VAL A 78 -4.91 7.65 -14.70
N LEU A 79 -6.05 8.01 -14.07
CA LEU A 79 -7.17 7.09 -13.91
C LEU A 79 -7.72 6.65 -15.27
N PHE A 80 -7.95 7.58 -16.17
CA PHE A 80 -8.55 7.27 -17.47
C PHE A 80 -7.54 6.59 -18.41
N ASP A 81 -6.28 6.96 -18.38
CA ASP A 81 -5.21 6.25 -19.09
C ASP A 81 -5.11 4.79 -18.62
N GLU A 82 -5.25 4.55 -17.32
CA GLU A 82 -5.22 3.20 -16.74
C GLU A 82 -6.47 2.40 -17.16
N ILE A 83 -7.66 2.99 -17.10
CA ILE A 83 -8.92 2.38 -17.57
C ILE A 83 -8.80 1.98 -19.05
N GLU A 84 -8.33 2.88 -19.91
CA GLU A 84 -8.18 2.62 -21.34
C GLU A 84 -7.18 1.50 -21.61
N THR A 85 -6.04 1.51 -20.90
CA THR A 85 -5.00 0.47 -21.00
C THR A 85 -5.53 -0.91 -20.61
N ILE A 86 -6.28 -1.01 -19.52
CA ILE A 86 -6.81 -2.28 -19.01
C ILE A 86 -7.98 -2.76 -19.89
N THR A 87 -8.85 -1.84 -20.33
CA THR A 87 -9.95 -2.16 -21.24
C THR A 87 -9.45 -2.67 -22.59
N ALA A 88 -8.36 -2.10 -23.13
CA ALA A 88 -7.72 -2.59 -24.35
C ALA A 88 -7.18 -4.03 -24.24
N ARG A 89 -6.97 -4.52 -22.99
CA ARG A 89 -6.57 -5.91 -22.68
C ARG A 89 -7.78 -6.80 -22.37
N GLY A 90 -9.01 -6.31 -22.60
CA GLY A 90 -10.24 -7.09 -22.45
C GLY A 90 -10.87 -7.10 -21.05
N VAL A 91 -10.37 -6.26 -20.13
CA VAL A 91 -10.95 -6.15 -18.77
C VAL A 91 -12.12 -5.15 -18.78
N ASP A 92 -13.26 -5.57 -18.23
CA ASP A 92 -14.44 -4.71 -18.09
C ASP A 92 -14.30 -3.78 -16.87
N CYS A 93 -14.15 -2.49 -17.15
CA CYS A 93 -14.08 -1.42 -16.14
C CYS A 93 -15.43 -0.75 -15.85
N SER A 94 -16.55 -1.19 -16.45
CA SER A 94 -17.85 -0.53 -16.33
C SER A 94 -18.44 -0.55 -14.91
N ARG A 95 -17.96 -1.47 -14.05
CA ARG A 95 -18.40 -1.62 -12.65
C ARG A 95 -17.61 -0.76 -11.66
N LEU A 96 -16.60 -0.02 -12.13
CA LEU A 96 -15.80 0.83 -11.25
C LEU A 96 -16.68 1.92 -10.62
N LEU A 97 -16.61 2.02 -9.29
CA LEU A 97 -17.24 3.10 -8.53
C LEU A 97 -16.19 4.01 -7.89
N ILE A 98 -16.50 5.28 -7.80
CA ILE A 98 -15.61 6.31 -7.26
C ILE A 98 -16.37 7.16 -6.24
N SER A 99 -15.79 7.35 -5.07
CA SER A 99 -16.40 8.21 -4.05
C SER A 99 -16.56 9.65 -4.53
N ALA A 100 -17.77 10.19 -4.41
CA ALA A 100 -18.04 11.62 -4.58
C ALA A 100 -17.14 12.50 -3.68
N ASN A 101 -16.68 11.97 -2.53
CA ASN A 101 -15.86 12.65 -1.54
C ASN A 101 -14.34 12.44 -1.72
N ALA A 102 -13.90 11.61 -2.68
CA ALA A 102 -12.47 11.46 -3.00
C ALA A 102 -11.90 12.79 -3.53
N HIS A 103 -10.63 13.08 -3.18
CA HIS A 103 -9.99 14.31 -3.64
C HIS A 103 -9.30 14.09 -4.98
N ILE A 104 -9.39 15.09 -5.84
CA ILE A 104 -8.69 15.13 -7.13
C ILE A 104 -7.29 15.69 -6.93
N ILE A 105 -6.31 15.21 -7.70
CA ILE A 105 -4.97 15.76 -7.82
C ILE A 105 -4.92 16.73 -9.01
N PRO A 106 -5.11 18.05 -8.82
CA PRO A 106 -5.00 19.00 -9.91
C PRO A 106 -3.53 19.20 -10.33
N ALA A 107 -3.31 19.71 -11.53
CA ALA A 107 -1.97 19.97 -12.07
C ALA A 107 -1.06 20.78 -11.15
N TYR A 108 -1.62 21.76 -10.44
CA TYR A 108 -0.86 22.58 -9.49
C TYR A 108 -0.32 21.80 -8.28
N ASN A 109 -0.93 20.67 -7.90
CA ASN A 109 -0.42 19.86 -6.81
C ASN A 109 0.77 18.99 -7.26
N ARG A 110 0.83 18.58 -8.52
CA ARG A 110 2.02 17.94 -9.12
C ARG A 110 3.21 18.94 -9.16
N LEU A 111 2.94 20.18 -9.56
CA LEU A 111 3.96 21.25 -9.52
C LEU A 111 4.41 21.59 -8.10
N MET A 112 3.48 21.61 -7.14
CA MET A 112 3.78 21.87 -5.73
C MET A 112 4.68 20.79 -5.12
N ASP A 113 4.49 19.52 -5.51
CA ASP A 113 5.35 18.41 -5.09
C ASP A 113 6.79 18.63 -5.56
N GLN A 114 6.97 19.04 -6.83
CA GLN A 114 8.29 19.39 -7.38
C GLN A 114 8.91 20.62 -6.67
N ALA A 115 8.10 21.64 -6.38
CA ALA A 115 8.57 22.84 -5.67
C ALA A 115 9.05 22.49 -4.25
N ASN A 116 8.29 21.67 -3.54
CA ASN A 116 8.64 21.22 -2.20
C ASN A 116 9.95 20.41 -2.17
N GLU A 117 10.14 19.48 -3.10
CA GLU A 117 11.38 18.69 -3.19
C GLU A 117 12.59 19.58 -3.54
N ARG A 118 12.44 20.54 -4.47
CA ARG A 118 13.50 21.53 -4.78
C ARG A 118 13.87 22.38 -3.57
N ALA A 119 12.89 22.87 -2.81
CA ALA A 119 13.12 23.71 -1.64
C ALA A 119 13.85 22.98 -0.51
N ARG A 120 13.75 21.65 -0.43
CA ARG A 120 14.43 20.81 0.58
C ARG A 120 15.92 20.60 0.28
N GLY A 121 16.39 20.83 -0.93
CA GLY A 121 17.79 20.66 -1.31
C GLY A 121 18.31 19.26 -1.01
N ASN A 122 19.26 19.14 -0.06
CA ASN A 122 19.83 17.84 0.33
C ASN A 122 18.96 17.02 1.30
N ASN A 123 17.85 17.59 1.79
CA ASN A 123 16.93 16.92 2.72
C ASN A 123 15.67 16.43 2.01
N GLN A 124 15.80 15.99 0.77
CA GLN A 124 14.69 15.43 0.00
C GLN A 124 14.11 14.19 0.67
N ILE A 125 12.78 14.06 0.65
CA ILE A 125 12.08 12.85 1.10
C ILE A 125 12.16 11.77 0.02
N GLY A 126 12.35 12.17 -1.24
CA GLY A 126 12.31 11.27 -2.39
C GLY A 126 10.89 10.94 -2.78
N THR A 127 10.01 11.94 -2.86
CA THR A 127 8.61 11.77 -3.26
C THR A 127 8.50 11.22 -4.69
N THR A 128 7.32 10.70 -5.03
CA THR A 128 7.07 10.23 -6.40
C THR A 128 6.84 11.36 -7.41
N GLY A 129 6.77 12.62 -6.97
CA GLY A 129 6.50 13.78 -7.81
C GLY A 129 5.08 13.82 -8.39
N ARG A 130 4.15 13.04 -7.83
CA ARG A 130 2.79 12.85 -8.36
C ARG A 130 1.73 13.71 -7.68
N GLY A 131 2.13 14.61 -6.80
CA GLY A 131 1.21 15.54 -6.13
C GLY A 131 0.41 14.95 -4.97
N ILE A 132 0.76 13.76 -4.51
CA ILE A 132 0.04 13.04 -3.43
C ILE A 132 0.05 13.86 -2.13
N GLY A 133 1.24 14.21 -1.63
CA GLY A 133 1.43 14.99 -0.41
C GLY A 133 0.71 16.34 -0.45
N PRO A 134 0.93 17.17 -1.46
CA PRO A 134 0.22 18.43 -1.64
C PRO A 134 -1.31 18.30 -1.68
N THR A 135 -1.86 17.21 -2.26
CA THR A 135 -3.31 17.01 -2.29
C THR A 135 -3.86 16.65 -0.90
N TYR A 136 -3.16 15.81 -0.13
CA TYR A 136 -3.53 15.57 1.27
C TYR A 136 -3.38 16.83 2.14
N ALA A 137 -2.37 17.66 1.90
CA ALA A 137 -2.23 18.95 2.58
C ALA A 137 -3.42 19.87 2.28
N ASP A 138 -3.84 19.97 1.02
CA ASP A 138 -5.03 20.73 0.62
C ASP A 138 -6.31 20.20 1.25
N LYS A 139 -6.46 18.87 1.35
CA LYS A 139 -7.58 18.22 2.06
C LYS A 139 -7.63 18.67 3.51
N MET A 140 -6.49 18.64 4.23
CA MET A 140 -6.43 19.04 5.65
C MET A 140 -6.61 20.55 5.84
N ASN A 141 -6.13 21.36 4.89
CA ASN A 141 -6.37 22.80 4.83
C ASN A 141 -7.80 23.17 4.41
N ARG A 142 -8.61 22.19 3.97
CA ARG A 142 -10.00 22.35 3.53
C ARG A 142 -10.15 23.22 2.27
N ILE A 143 -9.14 23.18 1.39
CA ILE A 143 -9.12 23.85 0.08
C ILE A 143 -9.04 22.86 -1.08
N GLY A 144 -9.11 21.54 -0.78
CA GLY A 144 -9.03 20.48 -1.78
C GLY A 144 -10.25 20.42 -2.69
N ILE A 145 -10.04 19.93 -3.90
CA ILE A 145 -11.08 19.68 -4.90
C ILE A 145 -11.54 18.23 -4.77
N ARG A 146 -12.84 17.98 -4.76
CA ARG A 146 -13.45 16.64 -4.68
C ARG A 146 -14.07 16.24 -6.03
N ILE A 147 -14.28 14.96 -6.22
CA ILE A 147 -14.95 14.40 -7.40
C ILE A 147 -16.32 15.07 -7.65
N GLN A 148 -17.14 15.25 -6.61
CA GLN A 148 -18.45 15.91 -6.75
C GLN A 148 -18.38 17.36 -7.23
N ASP A 149 -17.26 18.06 -7.06
CA ASP A 149 -17.11 19.45 -7.50
C ASP A 149 -17.14 19.58 -9.02
N LEU A 150 -16.84 18.51 -9.77
CA LEU A 150 -16.92 18.47 -11.25
C LEU A 150 -18.33 18.75 -11.76
N PHE A 151 -19.36 18.54 -10.96
CA PHE A 151 -20.77 18.74 -11.34
C PHE A 151 -21.30 20.13 -10.93
N HIS A 152 -20.43 20.99 -10.41
CA HIS A 152 -20.75 22.35 -9.97
C HIS A 152 -19.72 23.34 -10.52
N PRO A 153 -19.75 23.69 -11.82
CA PRO A 153 -18.70 24.45 -12.50
C PRO A 153 -18.30 25.76 -11.83
N GLU A 154 -19.27 26.55 -11.32
CA GLU A 154 -19.00 27.81 -10.64
C GLU A 154 -18.27 27.57 -9.29
N THR A 155 -18.69 26.57 -8.54
CA THR A 155 -18.06 26.18 -7.28
C THR A 155 -16.64 25.66 -7.54
N LEU A 156 -16.47 24.81 -8.55
CA LEU A 156 -15.15 24.29 -8.95
C LEU A 156 -14.20 25.43 -9.29
N ARG A 157 -14.64 26.38 -10.14
CA ARG A 157 -13.85 27.55 -10.54
C ARG A 157 -13.38 28.34 -9.33
N ALA A 158 -14.31 28.71 -8.45
CA ALA A 158 -13.99 29.47 -7.24
C ALA A 158 -12.99 28.73 -6.32
N LYS A 159 -13.12 27.41 -6.18
CA LYS A 159 -12.18 26.57 -5.41
C LYS A 159 -10.79 26.52 -6.07
N VAL A 160 -10.73 26.34 -7.38
CA VAL A 160 -9.46 26.29 -8.12
C VAL A 160 -8.74 27.64 -8.00
N GLU A 161 -9.44 28.78 -8.22
CA GLU A 161 -8.89 30.12 -8.07
C GLU A 161 -8.30 30.34 -6.67
N ALA A 162 -9.08 30.01 -5.63
CA ALA A 162 -8.66 30.16 -4.24
C ALA A 162 -7.46 29.27 -3.86
N ALA A 163 -7.42 28.04 -4.34
CA ALA A 163 -6.34 27.11 -4.06
C ALA A 163 -5.06 27.40 -4.87
N LEU A 164 -5.20 27.90 -6.10
CA LEU A 164 -4.08 28.14 -7.00
C LEU A 164 -3.37 29.47 -6.76
N ALA A 165 -4.09 30.52 -6.36
CA ALA A 165 -3.50 31.85 -6.19
C ALA A 165 -2.25 31.88 -5.26
N PRO A 166 -2.27 31.30 -4.01
CA PRO A 166 -1.07 31.27 -3.20
C PRO A 166 0.02 30.34 -3.75
N LYS A 167 -0.35 29.29 -4.47
CA LYS A 167 0.61 28.37 -5.09
C LYS A 167 1.35 29.02 -6.25
N ASN A 168 0.68 29.80 -7.09
CA ASN A 168 1.33 30.55 -8.15
C ASN A 168 2.41 31.50 -7.61
N THR A 169 2.17 32.17 -6.47
CA THR A 169 3.20 32.99 -5.82
C THR A 169 4.43 32.15 -5.43
N ILE A 170 4.23 30.92 -4.94
CA ILE A 170 5.35 30.02 -4.64
C ILE A 170 6.07 29.59 -5.92
N PHE A 171 5.32 29.24 -6.97
CA PHE A 171 5.89 28.83 -8.25
C PHE A 171 6.79 29.91 -8.86
N GLU A 172 6.34 31.16 -8.87
CA GLU A 172 7.14 32.30 -9.30
C GLU A 172 8.44 32.44 -8.50
N ALA A 173 8.33 32.32 -7.15
CA ALA A 173 9.47 32.47 -6.26
C ALA A 173 10.55 31.38 -6.45
N VAL A 174 10.17 30.18 -6.90
CA VAL A 174 11.10 29.05 -7.15
C VAL A 174 11.41 28.83 -8.63
N GLY A 175 10.97 29.75 -9.51
CA GLY A 175 11.22 29.69 -10.96
C GLY A 175 10.47 28.57 -11.68
N LEU A 176 9.28 28.22 -11.21
CA LEU A 176 8.34 27.32 -11.90
C LEU A 176 7.28 28.15 -12.66
N PRO A 177 6.66 27.59 -13.72
CA PRO A 177 5.60 28.28 -14.44
C PRO A 177 4.36 28.44 -13.54
N THR A 178 3.69 29.58 -13.62
CA THR A 178 2.34 29.77 -13.08
C THR A 178 1.30 29.07 -13.96
N LEU A 179 0.17 28.71 -13.35
CA LEU A 179 -0.94 28.09 -14.07
C LEU A 179 -2.14 29.05 -14.12
N ASP A 180 -2.87 29.01 -15.22
CA ASP A 180 -4.15 29.72 -15.37
C ASP A 180 -5.27 28.93 -14.68
N PRO A 181 -6.01 29.54 -13.74
CA PRO A 181 -7.11 28.85 -13.07
C PRO A 181 -8.25 28.45 -14.02
N THR A 182 -8.45 29.16 -15.12
CA THR A 182 -9.44 28.80 -16.13
C THR A 182 -9.05 27.53 -16.86
N GLU A 183 -7.81 27.44 -17.34
CA GLU A 183 -7.31 26.23 -18.01
C GLU A 183 -7.38 25.01 -17.09
N VAL A 184 -6.98 25.17 -15.82
CA VAL A 184 -7.06 24.07 -14.81
C VAL A 184 -8.51 23.64 -14.60
N THR A 185 -9.44 24.61 -14.49
CA THR A 185 -10.87 24.31 -14.29
C THR A 185 -11.48 23.61 -15.48
N ASP A 186 -11.23 24.11 -16.68
CA ASP A 186 -11.78 23.57 -17.92
C ASP A 186 -11.24 22.14 -18.18
N HIS A 187 -9.96 21.90 -17.88
CA HIS A 187 -9.38 20.56 -17.93
C HIS A 187 -10.09 19.60 -16.95
N LEU A 188 -10.30 19.99 -15.70
CA LEU A 188 -11.03 19.15 -14.73
C LEU A 188 -12.46 18.89 -15.17
N LEU A 189 -13.19 19.90 -15.67
CA LEU A 189 -14.55 19.75 -16.16
C LEU A 189 -14.66 18.79 -17.34
N SER A 190 -13.61 18.65 -18.15
CA SER A 190 -13.61 17.73 -19.31
C SER A 190 -13.78 16.26 -18.92
N PHE A 191 -13.60 15.91 -17.65
CA PHE A 191 -13.81 14.57 -17.14
C PHE A 191 -15.20 14.30 -16.56
N ALA A 192 -16.05 15.34 -16.41
CA ALA A 192 -17.33 15.23 -15.71
C ALA A 192 -18.23 14.13 -16.28
N ASP A 193 -18.46 14.11 -17.58
CA ASP A 193 -19.32 13.13 -18.25
C ASP A 193 -18.81 11.68 -18.10
N ARG A 194 -17.48 11.51 -18.02
CA ARG A 194 -16.86 10.19 -17.83
C ARG A 194 -16.95 9.71 -16.39
N ILE A 195 -16.92 10.63 -15.43
CA ILE A 195 -17.01 10.34 -13.98
C ILE A 195 -18.46 10.11 -13.54
N GLU A 196 -19.45 10.76 -14.16
CA GLU A 196 -20.85 10.72 -13.74
C GLU A 196 -21.37 9.29 -13.47
N PRO A 197 -21.21 8.31 -14.40
CA PRO A 197 -21.72 6.96 -14.20
C PRO A 197 -20.99 6.17 -13.11
N MET A 198 -19.80 6.61 -12.67
CA MET A 198 -18.96 5.94 -11.68
C MET A 198 -19.12 6.55 -10.27
N MET A 199 -19.63 7.78 -10.17
CA MET A 199 -19.70 8.51 -8.90
C MET A 199 -20.77 7.95 -7.98
N CYS A 200 -20.40 7.71 -6.70
CA CYS A 200 -21.35 7.22 -5.69
C CYS A 200 -21.03 7.73 -4.28
N ASP A 201 -21.98 7.52 -3.36
CA ASP A 201 -21.70 7.55 -1.91
C ASP A 201 -21.15 6.19 -1.49
N VAL A 202 -19.83 6.10 -1.39
CA VAL A 202 -19.13 4.86 -1.04
C VAL A 202 -19.53 4.36 0.35
N SER A 203 -19.74 5.26 1.33
CA SER A 203 -20.17 4.85 2.67
C SER A 203 -21.51 4.14 2.62
N LEU A 204 -22.49 4.67 1.87
CA LEU A 204 -23.79 4.04 1.69
C LEU A 204 -23.66 2.70 0.96
N VAL A 205 -22.98 2.67 -0.19
CA VAL A 205 -22.82 1.45 -1.01
C VAL A 205 -22.18 0.31 -0.21
N VAL A 206 -21.11 0.60 0.53
CA VAL A 206 -20.36 -0.43 1.28
C VAL A 206 -21.15 -0.91 2.51
N ASN A 207 -21.81 -0.01 3.26
CA ASN A 207 -22.59 -0.43 4.41
C ASN A 207 -23.85 -1.21 3.99
N ASP A 208 -24.54 -0.82 2.91
CA ASP A 208 -25.67 -1.58 2.35
C ASP A 208 -25.23 -2.97 1.88
N ALA A 209 -24.05 -3.10 1.25
CA ALA A 209 -23.46 -4.37 0.87
C ALA A 209 -23.25 -5.27 2.10
N LEU A 210 -22.61 -4.75 3.14
CA LEU A 210 -22.40 -5.48 4.39
C LEU A 210 -23.71 -5.86 5.10
N ASP A 211 -24.77 -5.03 5.00
CA ASP A 211 -26.10 -5.32 5.58
C ASP A 211 -26.82 -6.43 4.81
N ARG A 212 -26.58 -6.58 3.51
CA ARG A 212 -27.04 -7.71 2.70
C ARG A 212 -26.26 -9.00 2.96
N GLY A 213 -25.11 -8.92 3.64
CA GLY A 213 -24.20 -10.04 3.86
C GLY A 213 -23.18 -10.25 2.74
N ASP A 214 -23.04 -9.29 1.83
CA ASP A 214 -22.03 -9.31 0.78
C ASP A 214 -20.63 -9.18 1.40
N THR A 215 -19.62 -9.70 0.72
CA THR A 215 -18.23 -9.70 1.16
C THR A 215 -17.49 -8.49 0.61
N VAL A 216 -16.86 -7.71 1.49
CA VAL A 216 -16.10 -6.50 1.14
C VAL A 216 -14.64 -6.64 1.57
N LEU A 217 -13.73 -6.48 0.62
CA LEU A 217 -12.29 -6.41 0.84
C LEU A 217 -11.83 -4.96 0.79
N PHE A 218 -11.14 -4.49 1.83
CA PHE A 218 -10.51 -3.18 1.87
C PHE A 218 -9.02 -3.31 1.54
N GLU A 219 -8.60 -2.72 0.42
CA GLU A 219 -7.26 -2.80 -0.13
C GLU A 219 -6.41 -1.62 0.28
N GLY A 220 -5.32 -1.85 1.05
CA GLY A 220 -4.34 -0.83 1.40
C GLY A 220 -3.29 -0.60 0.31
N GLY A 221 -3.00 0.67 0.03
CA GLY A 221 -2.01 1.05 -1.00
C GLY A 221 -0.56 0.89 -0.55
N GLN A 222 -0.23 1.31 0.66
CA GLN A 222 1.11 1.28 1.25
C GLN A 222 1.18 0.33 2.44
N ALA A 223 2.03 0.61 3.44
CA ALA A 223 2.25 -0.26 4.58
C ALA A 223 2.31 0.52 5.89
N THR A 224 2.21 -0.18 7.02
CA THR A 224 2.17 0.38 8.37
C THR A 224 3.35 1.30 8.66
N MET A 225 4.57 0.91 8.28
CA MET A 225 5.76 1.73 8.53
C MET A 225 5.87 2.97 7.63
N LEU A 226 4.96 3.11 6.66
CA LEU A 226 4.79 4.31 5.82
C LEU A 226 3.56 5.15 6.21
N ASP A 227 2.84 4.80 7.29
CA ASP A 227 1.70 5.57 7.79
C ASP A 227 2.16 6.94 8.32
N ILE A 228 1.38 7.99 8.05
CA ILE A 228 1.73 9.37 8.44
C ILE A 228 1.84 9.55 9.94
N ASP A 229 1.04 8.80 10.73
CA ASP A 229 0.98 8.89 12.19
C ASP A 229 1.84 7.82 12.88
N HIS A 230 1.92 6.60 12.29
CA HIS A 230 2.51 5.41 12.90
C HIS A 230 3.80 4.93 12.23
N GLY A 231 4.17 5.51 11.11
CA GLY A 231 5.36 5.14 10.34
C GLY A 231 6.62 5.89 10.76
N THR A 232 7.66 5.71 9.95
CA THR A 232 8.99 6.30 10.14
C THR A 232 9.04 7.75 9.63
N TYR A 233 8.25 8.64 10.22
CA TYR A 233 8.17 10.06 9.86
C TYR A 233 9.56 10.72 9.91
N PRO A 234 9.98 11.58 8.94
CA PRO A 234 9.19 12.08 7.80
C PRO A 234 9.20 11.20 6.54
N PHE A 235 9.84 10.03 6.57
CA PHE A 235 9.99 9.12 5.43
C PHE A 235 8.78 8.19 5.32
N VAL A 236 7.62 8.77 5.06
CA VAL A 236 6.30 8.13 5.05
C VAL A 236 5.46 8.63 3.87
N THR A 237 4.31 7.98 3.61
CA THR A 237 3.26 8.55 2.75
C THR A 237 2.43 9.58 3.52
N SER A 238 1.75 10.46 2.81
CA SER A 238 0.83 11.45 3.42
C SER A 238 -0.57 10.89 3.70
N SER A 239 -0.71 9.58 3.75
CA SER A 239 -1.98 8.89 4.01
C SER A 239 -1.86 7.92 5.18
N ASN A 240 -2.99 7.35 5.61
CA ASN A 240 -3.06 6.32 6.63
C ASN A 240 -3.32 4.95 5.99
N PRO A 241 -2.28 4.15 5.67
CA PRO A 241 -2.42 2.77 5.18
C PRO A 241 -2.72 1.75 6.29
N THR A 242 -2.86 2.18 7.54
CA THR A 242 -3.28 1.35 8.68
C THR A 242 -4.75 0.98 8.62
N ALA A 243 -5.18 0.00 9.42
CA ALA A 243 -6.57 -0.45 9.49
C ALA A 243 -7.54 0.70 9.85
N GLY A 244 -7.12 1.62 10.73
CA GLY A 244 -7.89 2.84 11.05
C GLY A 244 -8.14 3.71 9.81
N GLY A 245 -7.17 3.78 8.89
CA GLY A 245 -7.32 4.49 7.62
C GLY A 245 -8.37 3.88 6.68
N ALA A 246 -8.57 2.56 6.73
CA ALA A 246 -9.63 1.89 5.96
C ALA A 246 -11.02 2.34 6.41
N LEU A 247 -11.22 2.48 7.71
CA LEU A 247 -12.50 2.90 8.28
C LEU A 247 -12.88 4.32 7.83
N ALA A 248 -11.94 5.26 7.95
CA ALA A 248 -12.13 6.64 7.51
C ALA A 248 -12.19 6.75 5.97
N GLY A 249 -11.35 5.98 5.28
CA GLY A 249 -11.21 6.02 3.81
C GLY A 249 -12.37 5.39 3.04
N ALA A 250 -13.20 4.56 3.69
CA ALA A 250 -14.39 3.94 3.10
C ALA A 250 -15.70 4.32 3.82
N GLY A 251 -15.63 4.99 4.98
CA GLY A 251 -16.82 5.38 5.74
C GLY A 251 -17.53 4.20 6.40
N VAL A 252 -16.76 3.26 7.00
CA VAL A 252 -17.27 2.05 7.66
C VAL A 252 -16.94 2.09 9.15
N GLY A 253 -17.90 1.69 9.99
CA GLY A 253 -17.70 1.63 11.44
C GLY A 253 -16.76 0.48 11.85
N PRO A 254 -15.99 0.63 12.95
CA PRO A 254 -14.97 -0.36 13.35
C PRO A 254 -15.56 -1.73 13.69
N THR A 255 -16.79 -1.78 14.19
CA THR A 255 -17.50 -3.03 14.57
C THR A 255 -17.96 -3.86 13.38
N ARG A 256 -17.83 -3.32 12.16
CA ARG A 256 -18.19 -4.03 10.92
C ARG A 256 -17.02 -4.88 10.38
N ILE A 257 -15.79 -4.62 10.84
CA ILE A 257 -14.61 -5.34 10.38
C ILE A 257 -14.48 -6.67 11.11
N ASN A 258 -14.31 -7.74 10.36
CA ASN A 258 -14.22 -9.10 10.88
C ASN A 258 -12.79 -9.63 10.92
N CYS A 259 -11.94 -9.20 9.98
CA CYS A 259 -10.59 -9.69 9.83
C CYS A 259 -9.67 -8.57 9.34
N VAL A 260 -8.47 -8.50 9.89
CA VAL A 260 -7.41 -7.58 9.45
C VAL A 260 -6.16 -8.41 9.10
N VAL A 261 -5.84 -8.47 7.82
CA VAL A 261 -4.74 -9.26 7.29
C VAL A 261 -3.53 -8.37 7.03
N GLY A 262 -2.46 -8.61 7.75
CA GLY A 262 -1.15 -8.02 7.45
C GLY A 262 -0.42 -8.83 6.38
N VAL A 263 0.18 -8.17 5.40
CA VAL A 263 1.09 -8.83 4.45
C VAL A 263 2.52 -8.48 4.82
N ALA A 264 3.36 -9.50 5.02
CA ALA A 264 4.78 -9.36 5.29
C ALA A 264 5.60 -10.27 4.37
N LYS A 265 6.79 -9.85 3.95
CA LYS A 265 7.78 -10.74 3.34
C LYS A 265 8.51 -11.55 4.40
N ALA A 266 9.00 -12.71 4.05
CA ALA A 266 9.90 -13.51 4.87
C ALA A 266 11.26 -12.83 5.15
N TYR A 267 11.52 -11.70 4.53
CA TYR A 267 12.61 -10.76 4.77
C TYR A 267 12.06 -9.33 4.66
N THR A 268 12.88 -8.30 4.82
CA THR A 268 12.40 -6.91 4.77
C THR A 268 12.96 -6.18 3.56
N THR A 269 12.12 -5.32 2.94
CA THR A 269 12.58 -4.38 1.91
C THR A 269 12.06 -2.97 2.19
N ARG A 270 12.83 -1.97 1.76
CA ARG A 270 12.45 -0.57 1.82
C ARG A 270 12.83 0.17 0.54
N VAL A 271 11.96 1.06 0.08
CA VAL A 271 12.25 2.03 -0.98
C VAL A 271 12.44 3.40 -0.34
N GLY A 272 13.38 4.18 -0.87
CA GLY A 272 13.68 5.54 -0.39
C GLY A 272 14.50 5.57 0.89
N GLU A 273 14.59 6.78 1.44
CA GLU A 273 15.39 7.10 2.62
C GLU A 273 14.68 6.71 3.92
N GLY A 274 15.39 6.90 5.02
CA GLY A 274 14.89 6.70 6.38
C GLY A 274 15.43 5.43 7.06
N PRO A 275 15.11 5.24 8.36
CA PRO A 275 15.68 4.18 9.19
C PRO A 275 15.27 2.79 8.71
N PHE A 276 16.24 1.88 8.72
CA PHE A 276 16.06 0.47 8.38
C PHE A 276 17.06 -0.36 9.19
N PRO A 277 16.78 -0.67 10.47
CA PRO A 277 17.75 -1.29 11.36
C PRO A 277 18.34 -2.61 10.87
N THR A 278 17.55 -3.43 10.17
CA THR A 278 17.97 -4.75 9.65
C THR A 278 18.56 -4.69 8.25
N GLU A 279 18.85 -3.49 7.70
CA GLU A 279 19.39 -3.35 6.35
C GLU A 279 20.73 -4.08 6.17
N LEU A 280 20.87 -4.75 5.04
CA LEU A 280 22.09 -5.44 4.62
C LEU A 280 22.70 -4.72 3.41
N THR A 281 23.93 -4.25 3.57
CA THR A 281 24.68 -3.55 2.52
C THR A 281 25.83 -4.39 1.95
N ASP A 282 25.85 -5.67 2.28
CA ASP A 282 26.83 -6.67 1.93
C ASP A 282 26.35 -7.61 0.80
N GLU A 283 27.12 -8.67 0.54
CA GLU A 283 26.80 -9.68 -0.46
C GLU A 283 25.48 -10.42 -0.18
N VAL A 284 25.09 -10.57 1.09
CA VAL A 284 23.84 -11.21 1.49
C VAL A 284 22.65 -10.32 1.10
N GLY A 285 22.77 -9.00 1.32
CA GLY A 285 21.76 -8.04 0.90
C GLY A 285 21.56 -8.03 -0.62
N GLU A 286 22.66 -8.16 -1.40
CA GLU A 286 22.60 -8.23 -2.86
C GLU A 286 22.00 -9.57 -3.33
N ASP A 287 22.32 -10.67 -2.67
CA ASP A 287 21.72 -11.98 -2.96
C ASP A 287 20.21 -11.98 -2.74
N LEU A 288 19.74 -11.46 -1.60
CA LEU A 288 18.30 -11.29 -1.32
C LEU A 288 17.61 -10.42 -2.38
N ARG A 289 18.26 -9.32 -2.80
CA ARG A 289 17.75 -8.43 -3.84
C ARG A 289 17.58 -9.14 -5.17
N THR A 290 18.61 -9.86 -5.58
CA THR A 290 18.64 -10.55 -6.87
C THR A 290 17.65 -11.71 -6.89
N ARG A 291 17.67 -12.59 -5.89
CA ARG A 291 16.78 -13.76 -5.79
C ARG A 291 15.34 -13.33 -5.61
N GLY A 292 15.10 -12.29 -4.80
CA GLY A 292 13.77 -11.73 -4.58
C GLY A 292 13.25 -10.87 -5.74
N GLY A 293 14.09 -10.52 -6.73
CA GLY A 293 13.71 -9.61 -7.80
C GLY A 293 13.32 -8.22 -7.26
N GLU A 294 14.07 -7.73 -6.26
CA GLU A 294 13.72 -6.52 -5.52
C GLU A 294 14.16 -5.25 -6.27
N PHE A 295 13.44 -4.99 -7.36
CA PHE A 295 13.60 -3.80 -8.21
C PHE A 295 12.24 -3.13 -8.42
N GLY A 296 12.24 -1.80 -8.51
CA GLY A 296 11.01 -1.02 -8.76
C GLY A 296 10.43 -1.33 -10.13
N VAL A 297 9.15 -1.69 -10.20
CA VAL A 297 8.47 -2.08 -11.45
C VAL A 297 8.54 -0.97 -12.51
N THR A 298 8.36 0.29 -12.10
CA THR A 298 8.32 1.44 -13.01
C THR A 298 9.70 2.03 -13.27
N THR A 299 10.57 2.06 -12.28
CA THR A 299 11.85 2.79 -12.35
C THR A 299 13.06 1.88 -12.47
N GLY A 300 12.91 0.57 -12.25
CA GLY A 300 14.03 -0.37 -12.15
C GLY A 300 14.97 -0.11 -10.97
N ARG A 301 14.64 0.85 -10.09
CA ARG A 301 15.50 1.23 -8.95
C ARG A 301 15.62 0.05 -7.98
N PRO A 302 16.84 -0.33 -7.54
CA PRO A 302 17.04 -1.38 -6.55
C PRO A 302 16.39 -0.99 -5.22
N ARG A 303 15.73 -1.95 -4.57
CA ARG A 303 15.22 -1.82 -3.21
C ARG A 303 16.32 -2.13 -2.21
N ARG A 304 16.29 -1.47 -1.07
CA ARG A 304 17.10 -1.82 0.10
C ARG A 304 16.53 -3.13 0.67
N THR A 305 17.40 -4.04 1.08
CA THR A 305 17.03 -5.38 1.57
C THR A 305 17.62 -5.61 2.97
N GLY A 306 16.95 -6.41 3.78
CA GLY A 306 17.40 -6.76 5.13
C GLY A 306 16.68 -8.00 5.66
N TRP A 307 17.14 -8.53 6.79
CA TRP A 307 16.50 -9.66 7.44
C TRP A 307 15.10 -9.31 7.97
N PHE A 308 14.30 -10.34 8.23
CA PHE A 308 12.96 -10.17 8.81
C PHE A 308 13.07 -9.47 10.17
N ASP A 309 12.28 -8.40 10.34
CA ASP A 309 12.22 -7.61 11.55
C ASP A 309 10.92 -7.91 12.31
N ALA A 310 11.02 -8.80 13.31
CA ALA A 310 9.88 -9.20 14.11
C ALA A 310 9.38 -8.06 15.01
N VAL A 311 10.25 -7.12 15.41
CA VAL A 311 9.85 -5.95 16.21
C VAL A 311 8.89 -5.05 15.42
N VAL A 312 9.25 -4.77 14.17
CA VAL A 312 8.41 -3.97 13.25
C VAL A 312 7.07 -4.66 12.97
N VAL A 313 7.09 -5.97 12.68
CA VAL A 313 5.83 -6.69 12.37
C VAL A 313 4.96 -6.84 13.61
N ARG A 314 5.55 -7.04 14.81
CA ARG A 314 4.81 -7.02 16.09
C ARG A 314 4.20 -5.65 16.37
N TYR A 315 4.91 -4.57 16.09
CA TYR A 315 4.38 -3.21 16.14
C TYR A 315 3.18 -3.05 15.18
N ALA A 316 3.32 -3.51 13.93
CA ALA A 316 2.25 -3.50 12.94
C ALA A 316 1.03 -4.32 13.41
N THR A 317 1.25 -5.49 14.03
CA THR A 317 0.20 -6.31 14.63
C THR A 317 -0.60 -5.53 15.65
N ARG A 318 0.08 -4.83 16.56
CA ARG A 318 -0.55 -4.03 17.61
C ARG A 318 -1.33 -2.83 17.05
N VAL A 319 -0.73 -2.06 16.16
CA VAL A 319 -1.33 -0.83 15.62
C VAL A 319 -2.58 -1.12 14.77
N ASN A 320 -2.55 -2.20 14.02
CA ASN A 320 -3.65 -2.56 13.12
C ASN A 320 -4.66 -3.54 13.75
N GLY A 321 -4.32 -4.17 14.89
CA GLY A 321 -5.12 -5.26 15.41
C GLY A 321 -5.17 -6.44 14.44
N LEU A 322 -4.00 -6.85 13.89
CA LEU A 322 -3.95 -7.96 12.93
C LEU A 322 -4.53 -9.22 13.54
N THR A 323 -5.43 -9.86 12.81
CA THR A 323 -5.96 -11.18 13.13
C THR A 323 -5.15 -12.28 12.44
N ASP A 324 -4.59 -11.94 11.29
CA ASP A 324 -3.90 -12.86 10.40
C ASP A 324 -2.71 -12.18 9.69
N LEU A 325 -1.71 -12.99 9.34
CA LEU A 325 -0.57 -12.58 8.54
C LEU A 325 -0.49 -13.44 7.28
N CYS A 326 -0.26 -12.80 6.14
CA CYS A 326 0.13 -13.43 4.89
C CYS A 326 1.65 -13.26 4.74
N LEU A 327 2.40 -14.36 4.83
CA LEU A 327 3.87 -14.36 4.67
C LEU A 327 4.20 -14.62 3.20
N THR A 328 4.89 -13.69 2.55
CA THR A 328 5.25 -13.81 1.12
C THR A 328 6.72 -14.11 0.93
N LYS A 329 7.08 -14.67 -0.23
CA LYS A 329 8.47 -14.87 -0.68
C LYS A 329 9.32 -15.73 0.25
N LEU A 330 8.73 -16.75 0.86
CA LEU A 330 9.48 -17.70 1.68
C LEU A 330 10.50 -18.50 0.86
N ASP A 331 10.19 -18.76 -0.41
CA ASP A 331 11.04 -19.42 -1.39
C ASP A 331 12.40 -18.74 -1.60
N VAL A 332 12.47 -17.42 -1.42
CA VAL A 332 13.71 -16.64 -1.57
C VAL A 332 14.76 -17.02 -0.51
N LEU A 333 14.33 -17.51 0.65
CA LEU A 333 15.21 -17.93 1.73
C LEU A 333 15.79 -19.34 1.58
N THR A 334 15.36 -20.11 0.59
CA THR A 334 15.91 -21.46 0.31
C THR A 334 17.42 -21.40 0.06
N GLY A 335 18.18 -22.27 0.71
CA GLY A 335 19.63 -22.38 0.55
C GLY A 335 20.46 -21.61 1.59
N TYR A 336 19.86 -20.76 2.40
CA TYR A 336 20.53 -20.23 3.60
C TYR A 336 20.63 -21.32 4.66
N LYS A 337 21.81 -21.46 5.30
CA LYS A 337 22.02 -22.44 6.38
C LYS A 337 21.43 -21.96 7.70
N GLU A 338 21.52 -20.66 7.94
CA GLU A 338 20.97 -19.98 9.09
C GLU A 338 20.27 -18.70 8.60
N ILE A 339 19.12 -18.39 9.18
CA ILE A 339 18.30 -17.24 8.82
C ILE A 339 18.15 -16.38 10.08
N PRO A 340 18.82 -15.21 10.12
CA PRO A 340 18.66 -14.25 11.21
C PRO A 340 17.26 -13.63 11.21
N VAL A 341 16.65 -13.55 12.39
CA VAL A 341 15.40 -12.82 12.62
C VAL A 341 15.66 -11.77 13.70
N CYS A 342 15.38 -10.50 13.43
CA CYS A 342 15.52 -9.45 14.41
C CYS A 342 14.41 -9.56 15.45
N VAL A 343 14.80 -9.76 16.72
CA VAL A 343 13.88 -9.97 17.85
C VAL A 343 13.86 -8.79 18.82
N GLY A 344 14.82 -7.87 18.72
CA GLY A 344 14.95 -6.69 19.56
C GLY A 344 15.97 -5.72 18.98
N TYR A 345 16.12 -4.57 19.63
CA TYR A 345 17.12 -3.55 19.29
C TYR A 345 17.99 -3.23 20.48
N GLU A 346 19.29 -3.08 20.25
CA GLU A 346 20.21 -2.52 21.24
C GLU A 346 20.28 -1.00 21.07
N LEU A 347 20.03 -0.28 22.16
CA LEU A 347 20.13 1.17 22.29
C LEU A 347 20.90 1.50 23.58
N ASP A 348 22.04 2.19 23.46
CA ASP A 348 22.87 2.60 24.59
C ASP A 348 23.25 1.45 25.56
N GLY A 349 23.46 0.24 25.00
CA GLY A 349 23.79 -0.96 25.76
C GLY A 349 22.61 -1.67 26.43
N VAL A 350 21.37 -1.22 26.12
CA VAL A 350 20.15 -1.85 26.61
C VAL A 350 19.39 -2.47 25.43
N VAL A 351 19.02 -3.74 25.58
CA VAL A 351 18.19 -4.42 24.59
C VAL A 351 16.71 -4.15 24.91
N VAL A 352 15.99 -3.64 23.90
CA VAL A 352 14.56 -3.41 23.94
C VAL A 352 13.88 -4.29 22.89
N ASP A 353 12.71 -4.80 23.21
CA ASP A 353 11.91 -5.68 22.32
C ASP A 353 10.76 -4.96 21.63
N GLU A 354 10.58 -3.67 21.90
CA GLU A 354 9.59 -2.80 21.27
C GLU A 354 10.25 -1.77 20.35
N MET A 355 9.51 -1.35 19.34
CA MET A 355 9.96 -0.29 18.44
C MET A 355 10.08 1.04 19.21
N PRO A 356 11.25 1.70 19.20
CA PRO A 356 11.42 3.00 19.82
C PRO A 356 10.44 4.02 19.25
N PRO A 357 9.72 4.79 20.07
CA PRO A 357 8.79 5.82 19.59
C PRO A 357 9.52 7.03 19.00
N ASP A 358 10.76 7.27 19.40
CA ASP A 358 11.62 8.32 18.88
C ASP A 358 12.33 7.86 17.60
N GLN A 359 12.22 8.66 16.52
CA GLN A 359 12.78 8.29 15.23
C GLN A 359 14.32 8.40 15.18
N VAL A 360 14.93 9.23 16.05
CA VAL A 360 16.38 9.31 16.17
C VAL A 360 16.91 8.05 16.83
N ASP A 361 16.25 7.57 17.87
CA ASP A 361 16.58 6.31 18.53
C ASP A 361 16.38 5.14 17.58
N PHE A 362 15.27 5.11 16.84
CA PHE A 362 15.03 4.05 15.87
C PHE A 362 16.08 4.03 14.74
N ALA A 363 16.57 5.20 14.31
CA ALA A 363 17.58 5.29 13.25
C ALA A 363 18.97 4.80 13.70
N ARG A 364 19.28 4.84 15.00
CA ARG A 364 20.56 4.37 15.58
C ARG A 364 20.46 2.98 16.23
N ALA A 365 19.28 2.38 16.20
CA ALA A 365 19.04 1.06 16.78
C ALA A 365 19.87 -0.01 16.07
N THR A 366 20.55 -0.83 16.84
CA THR A 366 21.30 -2.00 16.34
C THR A 366 20.43 -3.25 16.50
N PRO A 367 20.16 -4.01 15.44
CA PRO A 367 19.30 -5.19 15.52
C PRO A 367 19.96 -6.32 16.34
N VAL A 368 19.16 -6.94 17.20
CA VAL A 368 19.51 -8.16 17.94
C VAL A 368 18.85 -9.34 17.25
N TYR A 369 19.65 -10.30 16.81
CA TYR A 369 19.18 -11.42 16.01
C TYR A 369 19.07 -12.72 16.80
N GLU A 370 17.99 -13.45 16.58
CA GLU A 370 17.85 -14.88 16.83
C GLU A 370 18.21 -15.63 15.54
N MET A 371 19.09 -16.63 15.63
CA MET A 371 19.52 -17.44 14.49
C MET A 371 18.63 -18.66 14.37
N LEU A 372 17.89 -18.77 13.27
CA LEU A 372 17.03 -19.92 12.99
C LEU A 372 17.67 -20.83 11.93
N GLU A 373 17.44 -22.12 12.04
CA GLU A 373 17.90 -23.09 11.05
C GLU A 373 17.23 -22.83 9.70
N GLY A 374 18.02 -22.80 8.63
CA GLY A 374 17.54 -22.67 7.25
C GLY A 374 17.27 -24.03 6.60
N TRP A 375 16.89 -24.03 5.33
CA TRP A 375 16.61 -25.21 4.54
C TRP A 375 17.23 -25.11 3.14
N SER A 376 17.49 -26.25 2.51
CA SER A 376 18.06 -26.34 1.16
C SER A 376 17.08 -26.86 0.12
N GLU A 377 15.98 -27.46 0.54
CA GLU A 377 14.98 -28.06 -0.31
C GLU A 377 14.17 -26.99 -1.05
N ASP A 378 13.86 -27.24 -2.32
CA ASP A 378 12.98 -26.38 -3.10
C ASP A 378 11.55 -26.50 -2.57
N ILE A 379 11.02 -25.39 -2.05
CA ILE A 379 9.67 -25.29 -1.50
C ILE A 379 8.64 -24.72 -2.48
N THR A 380 9.01 -24.38 -3.71
CA THR A 380 8.12 -23.75 -4.69
C THR A 380 6.95 -24.65 -5.10
N GLY A 381 7.13 -25.97 -4.96
CA GLY A 381 6.12 -26.98 -5.22
C GLY A 381 5.18 -27.29 -4.05
N CYS A 382 5.45 -26.78 -2.84
CA CYS A 382 4.60 -27.06 -1.66
C CYS A 382 3.21 -26.44 -1.81
N ARG A 383 2.17 -27.20 -1.43
CA ARG A 383 0.76 -26.77 -1.45
C ARG A 383 0.06 -26.97 -0.11
N SER A 384 0.69 -27.68 0.82
CA SER A 384 0.25 -27.82 2.21
C SER A 384 1.39 -27.51 3.18
N PHE A 385 1.06 -27.19 4.43
CA PHE A 385 2.07 -26.86 5.45
C PHE A 385 2.99 -28.04 5.76
N ASP A 386 2.46 -29.26 5.76
CA ASP A 386 3.20 -30.48 6.08
C ASP A 386 4.22 -30.87 4.99
N GLU A 387 4.13 -30.30 3.79
CA GLU A 387 5.10 -30.51 2.71
C GLU A 387 6.37 -29.66 2.88
N PHE A 388 6.35 -28.65 3.74
CA PHE A 388 7.55 -27.87 4.03
C PHE A 388 8.60 -28.69 4.77
N PRO A 389 9.91 -28.48 4.50
CA PRO A 389 10.98 -28.97 5.36
C PRO A 389 10.75 -28.58 6.83
N GLU A 390 11.17 -29.43 7.76
CA GLU A 390 10.96 -29.18 9.20
C GLU A 390 11.54 -27.83 9.66
N ALA A 391 12.70 -27.43 9.13
CA ALA A 391 13.30 -26.12 9.41
C ALA A 391 12.41 -24.95 8.95
N ALA A 392 11.79 -25.06 7.75
CA ALA A 392 10.88 -24.05 7.26
C ALA A 392 9.57 -23.97 8.07
N GLN A 393 9.03 -25.12 8.51
CA GLN A 393 7.89 -25.15 9.44
C GLN A 393 8.22 -24.46 10.76
N LYS A 394 9.38 -24.79 11.36
CA LYS A 394 9.86 -24.16 12.61
C LYS A 394 10.06 -22.67 12.45
N TYR A 395 10.62 -22.23 11.30
CA TYR A 395 10.78 -20.82 10.98
C TYR A 395 9.43 -20.09 10.98
N ILE A 396 8.44 -20.61 10.26
CA ILE A 396 7.09 -20.02 10.18
C ILE A 396 6.45 -19.93 11.57
N LEU A 397 6.47 -21.03 12.34
CA LEU A 397 5.88 -21.06 13.68
C LEU A 397 6.60 -20.12 14.64
N ARG A 398 7.93 -20.00 14.51
CA ARG A 398 8.68 -19.05 15.34
C ARG A 398 8.34 -17.60 15.01
N LEU A 399 8.12 -17.27 13.72
CA LEU A 399 7.64 -15.94 13.35
C LEU A 399 6.27 -15.65 13.97
N GLU A 400 5.32 -16.60 13.95
CA GLU A 400 4.01 -16.42 14.59
C GLU A 400 4.13 -16.03 16.06
N GLU A 401 5.00 -16.74 16.81
CA GLU A 401 5.28 -16.44 18.22
C GLU A 401 5.85 -15.04 18.40
N LEU A 402 6.88 -14.68 17.61
CA LEU A 402 7.59 -13.42 17.72
C LEU A 402 6.72 -12.21 17.39
N VAL A 403 5.81 -12.33 16.44
CA VAL A 403 4.94 -11.23 15.99
C VAL A 403 3.56 -11.25 16.66
N ASN A 404 3.26 -12.27 17.47
CA ASN A 404 1.98 -12.47 18.14
C ASN A 404 0.78 -12.41 17.17
N CYS A 405 0.93 -13.06 16.01
CA CYS A 405 -0.09 -13.14 14.98
C CYS A 405 0.06 -14.42 14.18
N ARG A 406 -1.03 -15.16 13.95
CA ARG A 406 -0.96 -16.40 13.16
C ARG A 406 -0.68 -16.10 11.68
N ILE A 407 0.09 -16.95 11.02
CA ILE A 407 0.36 -16.90 9.59
C ILE A 407 -0.65 -17.79 8.87
N SER A 408 -1.65 -17.19 8.23
CA SER A 408 -2.74 -17.89 7.58
C SER A 408 -2.41 -18.36 6.17
N SER A 409 -1.51 -17.66 5.47
CA SER A 409 -1.06 -18.08 4.13
C SER A 409 0.43 -17.82 3.93
N ILE A 410 1.08 -18.66 3.11
CA ILE A 410 2.51 -18.60 2.82
C ILE A 410 2.73 -18.62 1.30
N GLY A 411 3.31 -17.56 0.76
CA GLY A 411 3.73 -17.46 -0.64
C GLY A 411 5.07 -18.14 -0.87
N VAL A 412 5.09 -19.08 -1.80
CA VAL A 412 6.26 -19.89 -2.20
C VAL A 412 6.65 -19.67 -3.65
N GLY A 413 6.22 -18.57 -4.26
CA GLY A 413 6.53 -18.17 -5.62
C GLY A 413 5.65 -17.01 -6.10
N PRO A 414 5.87 -16.49 -7.32
CA PRO A 414 5.16 -15.30 -7.83
C PRO A 414 3.73 -15.58 -8.31
N GLY A 415 3.41 -16.81 -8.76
CA GLY A 415 2.11 -17.17 -9.29
C GLY A 415 1.03 -17.21 -8.21
N ARG A 416 -0.22 -17.05 -8.64
CA ARG A 416 -1.40 -17.10 -7.76
C ARG A 416 -1.48 -18.46 -7.01
N GLU A 417 -1.25 -19.56 -7.73
CA GLU A 417 -1.25 -20.94 -7.22
C GLU A 417 -0.06 -21.26 -6.29
N ALA A 418 0.98 -20.44 -6.30
CA ALA A 418 2.16 -20.64 -5.45
C ALA A 418 1.94 -20.08 -4.05
N THR A 419 0.84 -20.51 -3.40
CA THR A 419 0.49 -20.12 -2.03
C THR A 419 -0.03 -21.33 -1.27
N VAL A 420 0.48 -21.53 -0.06
CA VAL A 420 0.01 -22.51 0.91
C VAL A 420 -0.98 -21.82 1.85
N ILE A 421 -2.23 -22.28 1.87
CA ILE A 421 -3.28 -21.80 2.79
C ILE A 421 -3.28 -22.70 4.03
N ARG A 422 -3.02 -22.09 5.21
CA ARG A 422 -3.11 -22.79 6.51
C ARG A 422 -4.46 -22.56 7.18
N PHE A 423 -4.96 -21.35 7.09
CA PHE A 423 -6.24 -20.97 7.68
C PHE A 423 -7.03 -20.14 6.67
N PRO A 424 -8.14 -20.67 6.13
CA PRO A 424 -8.99 -19.95 5.18
C PRO A 424 -9.58 -18.69 5.81
N LEU A 425 -9.57 -17.58 5.06
CA LEU A 425 -10.02 -16.27 5.53
C LEU A 425 -11.41 -15.89 5.01
N LEU A 426 -11.76 -16.35 3.83
CA LEU A 426 -13.02 -16.05 3.13
C LEU A 426 -13.60 -17.37 2.59
N GLY A 427 -14.38 -18.07 3.38
CA GLY A 427 -15.32 -19.12 2.91
C GLY A 427 -14.78 -20.21 1.96
N GLU A 428 -13.45 -20.44 1.93
CA GLU A 428 -12.81 -21.49 1.12
C GLU A 428 -13.10 -22.89 1.62
#